data_ad8e43faca3bbea6483b04f43c73b2d7
#
_entry.id   ad8e43faca3bbea6483b04f43c73b2d7
#
_cell.length_a   1.000
_cell.length_b   1.000
_cell.length_c   1.000
_cell.angle_alpha   90.00
_cell.angle_beta   90.00
_cell.angle_gamma   90.00
#
_symmetry.space_group_name_H-M   'P 1'
#
loop_
_entity.id
_entity.type
_entity.pdbx_description
1 polymer ?
#
loop_
_entity_poly.entity_id
_entity_poly.type
_entity_poly.pdbx_seq_one_letter_code
_entity_poly.pdbx_strand_id
1 'polypeptide(L)'
;MTDGDDAGGSYRGLFGAFPYAFRRSDSLLFRSYAVVGGVAALLLTVLFALALVTLFGATAGARFSVARAFFFLVGLAAVGPTVTPVLLVARSHRRGISRRDGYDAALAAAGYLFLASLYLGAVTAAPPSLRSPATGPVVAALYDLPSIAALAFPVTGSALIWAAHRLRR
;
A
#
# COMPACT_ATOMS: atom_id res chain seq x y z
N MET A 1 28.70 -15.06 -35.38
CA MET A 1 28.65 -15.06 -33.90
C MET A 1 27.79 -13.88 -33.55
N THR A 2 26.50 -14.13 -33.59
CA THR A 2 25.44 -13.13 -33.35
C THR A 2 24.92 -13.37 -31.94
N ASP A 3 25.37 -12.52 -31.01
CA ASP A 3 24.77 -12.44 -29.67
C ASP A 3 23.31 -12.04 -29.83
N GLY A 4 22.43 -13.02 -29.68
CA GLY A 4 21.01 -12.81 -29.61
C GLY A 4 20.69 -12.06 -28.33
N ASP A 5 20.25 -10.82 -28.49
CA ASP A 5 19.58 -10.03 -27.45
C ASP A 5 18.35 -10.80 -26.94
N ASP A 6 18.53 -11.66 -25.97
CA ASP A 6 17.45 -12.17 -25.13
C ASP A 6 16.92 -11.04 -24.22
N ALA A 7 16.24 -10.11 -24.86
CA ALA A 7 15.44 -9.07 -24.19
C ALA A 7 14.15 -9.65 -23.62
N GLY A 8 14.25 -10.77 -22.92
CA GLY A 8 13.24 -11.27 -22.00
C GLY A 8 13.20 -10.35 -20.78
N GLY A 9 12.40 -9.29 -20.85
CA GLY A 9 12.35 -8.16 -19.91
C GLY A 9 12.25 -8.54 -18.44
N SER A 10 13.38 -8.86 -17.85
CA SER A 10 13.56 -9.04 -16.41
C SER A 10 13.62 -7.68 -15.75
N TYR A 11 12.61 -7.33 -14.94
CA TYR A 11 12.68 -6.10 -14.15
C TYR A 11 13.69 -6.25 -12.99
N ARG A 12 14.42 -5.17 -12.67
CA ARG A 12 15.32 -5.10 -11.52
C ARG A 12 14.66 -4.31 -10.40
N GLY A 13 14.46 -4.95 -9.24
CA GLY A 13 13.98 -4.31 -8.02
C GLY A 13 12.53 -3.86 -8.04
N LEU A 14 12.14 -3.13 -7.01
CA LEU A 14 10.77 -2.66 -6.75
C LEU A 14 10.27 -1.72 -7.87
N PHE A 15 11.11 -0.76 -8.29
CA PHE A 15 10.73 0.24 -9.28
C PHE A 15 10.45 -0.36 -10.66
N GLY A 16 11.21 -1.39 -11.06
CA GLY A 16 11.00 -2.08 -12.33
C GLY A 16 9.74 -2.95 -12.37
N ALA A 17 9.23 -3.37 -11.21
CA ALA A 17 8.03 -4.19 -11.11
C ALA A 17 6.75 -3.45 -11.57
N PHE A 18 6.64 -2.14 -11.32
CA PHE A 18 5.47 -1.34 -11.68
C PHE A 18 5.26 -1.24 -13.20
N PRO A 19 6.23 -0.73 -14.00
CA PRO A 19 6.05 -0.67 -15.46
C PRO A 19 5.93 -2.07 -16.08
N TYR A 20 6.61 -3.08 -15.53
CA TYR A 20 6.50 -4.45 -15.99
C TYR A 20 5.08 -5.01 -15.80
N ALA A 21 4.53 -4.93 -14.59
CA ALA A 21 3.18 -5.40 -14.28
C ALA A 21 2.11 -4.61 -15.07
N PHE A 22 2.27 -3.29 -15.21
CA PHE A 22 1.39 -2.44 -15.99
C PHE A 22 1.29 -2.88 -17.46
N ARG A 23 2.43 -3.22 -18.09
CA ARG A 23 2.48 -3.64 -19.51
C ARG A 23 1.99 -5.07 -19.73
N ARG A 24 2.11 -5.94 -18.74
CA ARG A 24 1.77 -7.36 -18.85
C ARG A 24 0.35 -7.69 -18.44
N SER A 25 -0.31 -6.84 -17.70
CA SER A 25 -1.70 -7.07 -17.28
C SER A 25 -2.70 -6.56 -18.33
N ASP A 26 -3.67 -7.40 -18.66
CA ASP A 26 -4.79 -7.04 -19.55
C ASP A 26 -5.93 -6.36 -18.79
N SER A 27 -5.87 -6.31 -17.45
CA SER A 27 -6.89 -5.69 -16.60
C SER A 27 -6.73 -4.17 -16.53
N LEU A 28 -7.71 -3.42 -17.04
CA LEU A 28 -7.75 -1.96 -16.91
C LEU A 28 -7.77 -1.51 -15.45
N LEU A 29 -8.51 -2.23 -14.59
CA LEU A 29 -8.57 -1.95 -13.15
C LEU A 29 -7.18 -2.12 -12.50
N PHE A 30 -6.43 -3.14 -12.91
CA PHE A 30 -5.08 -3.34 -12.40
C PHE A 30 -4.11 -2.26 -12.91
N ARG A 31 -4.21 -1.89 -14.17
CA ARG A 31 -3.36 -0.83 -14.76
C ARG A 31 -3.60 0.51 -14.06
N SER A 32 -4.86 0.87 -13.78
CA SER A 32 -5.16 2.08 -13.00
C SER A 32 -4.60 1.99 -11.58
N TYR A 33 -4.73 0.84 -10.92
CA TYR A 33 -4.15 0.62 -9.60
C TYR A 33 -2.62 0.69 -9.61
N ALA A 34 -1.95 0.16 -10.61
CA ALA A 34 -0.49 0.24 -10.70
C ALA A 34 0.01 1.70 -10.70
N VAL A 35 -0.73 2.61 -11.35
CA VAL A 35 -0.42 4.05 -11.33
C VAL A 35 -0.79 4.67 -9.98
N VAL A 36 -2.05 4.55 -9.57
CA VAL A 36 -2.56 5.16 -8.32
C VAL A 36 -1.83 4.61 -7.09
N GLY A 37 -1.68 3.28 -7.00
CA GLY A 37 -0.95 2.62 -5.92
C GLY A 37 0.54 2.98 -5.91
N GLY A 38 1.16 3.16 -7.08
CA GLY A 38 2.53 3.63 -7.20
C GLY A 38 2.71 5.06 -6.68
N VAL A 39 1.82 5.97 -7.07
CA VAL A 39 1.81 7.35 -6.57
C VAL A 39 1.52 7.38 -5.06
N ALA A 40 0.53 6.61 -4.60
CA ALA A 40 0.20 6.51 -3.18
C ALA A 40 1.38 5.98 -2.36
N ALA A 41 2.06 4.91 -2.83
CA ALA A 41 3.23 4.37 -2.17
C ALA A 41 4.38 5.38 -2.09
N LEU A 42 4.61 6.15 -3.16
CA LEU A 42 5.61 7.21 -3.17
C LEU A 42 5.27 8.31 -2.16
N LEU A 43 4.02 8.81 -2.18
CA LEU A 43 3.56 9.83 -1.24
C LEU A 43 3.66 9.36 0.21
N LEU A 44 3.19 8.14 0.51
CA LEU A 44 3.32 7.55 1.85
C LEU A 44 4.78 7.45 2.28
N THR A 45 5.66 6.98 1.40
CA THR A 45 7.10 6.88 1.69
C THR A 45 7.70 8.24 2.01
N VAL A 46 7.39 9.28 1.22
CA VAL A 46 7.87 10.64 1.46
C VAL A 46 7.32 11.19 2.78
N LEU A 47 6.01 11.04 3.04
CA LEU A 47 5.39 11.49 4.29
C LEU A 47 6.01 10.82 5.51
N PHE A 48 6.20 9.50 5.48
CA PHE A 48 6.85 8.79 6.58
C PHE A 48 8.32 9.14 6.73
N ALA A 49 9.05 9.38 5.62
CA ALA A 49 10.44 9.83 5.69
C ALA A 49 10.55 11.22 6.34
N LEU A 50 9.71 12.17 5.95
CA LEU A 50 9.66 13.50 6.57
C LEU A 50 9.27 13.45 8.05
N ALA A 51 8.28 12.64 8.39
CA ALA A 51 7.87 12.44 9.78
C ALA A 51 8.97 11.77 10.62
N LEU A 52 9.77 10.86 10.04
CA LEU A 52 10.96 10.32 10.71
C LEU A 52 12.01 11.39 10.97
N VAL A 53 12.28 12.28 10.02
CA VAL A 53 13.23 13.39 10.21
C VAL A 53 12.80 14.28 11.38
N THR A 54 11.52 14.66 11.44
CA THR A 54 10.98 15.45 12.57
C THR A 54 11.06 14.70 13.89
N LEU A 55 10.76 13.41 13.90
CA LEU A 55 10.85 12.57 15.10
C LEU A 55 12.30 12.45 15.60
N PHE A 56 13.27 12.29 14.69
CA PHE A 56 14.70 12.27 15.07
C PHE A 56 15.16 13.61 15.62
N GLY A 57 14.73 14.73 15.02
CA GLY A 57 15.05 16.07 15.53
C GLY A 57 14.50 16.30 16.93
N ALA A 58 13.24 15.93 17.18
CA ALA A 58 12.58 16.09 18.47
C ALA A 58 13.16 15.17 19.57
N THR A 59 13.81 14.07 19.19
CA THR A 59 14.38 13.08 20.13
C THR A 59 15.90 13.03 20.07
N ALA A 60 16.58 14.09 19.60
CA ALA A 60 18.03 14.22 19.60
C ALA A 60 18.56 14.11 21.05
N GLY A 61 19.50 13.20 21.27
CA GLY A 61 20.04 12.90 22.60
C GLY A 61 19.31 11.82 23.40
N ALA A 62 18.14 11.38 23.00
CA ALA A 62 17.47 10.22 23.59
C ALA A 62 18.07 8.92 23.03
N ARG A 63 18.16 7.87 23.85
CA ARG A 63 18.50 6.52 23.39
C ARG A 63 17.46 6.06 22.37
N PHE A 64 17.85 5.13 21.49
CA PHE A 64 16.96 4.51 20.51
C PHE A 64 15.62 4.16 21.16
N SER A 65 14.58 4.90 20.81
CA SER A 65 13.30 4.78 21.51
C SER A 65 12.38 3.80 20.80
N VAL A 66 11.57 3.09 21.58
CA VAL A 66 10.50 2.20 21.07
C VAL A 66 9.58 2.96 20.11
N ALA A 67 9.35 4.27 20.34
CA ALA A 67 8.56 5.11 19.47
C ALA A 67 9.12 5.21 18.04
N ARG A 68 10.45 5.29 17.87
CA ARG A 68 11.08 5.30 16.54
C ARG A 68 10.89 3.99 15.79
N ALA A 69 11.11 2.85 16.49
CA ALA A 69 10.91 1.53 15.92
C ALA A 69 9.43 1.31 15.54
N PHE A 70 8.50 1.72 16.41
CA PHE A 70 7.08 1.63 16.14
C PHE A 70 6.67 2.47 14.92
N PHE A 71 7.16 3.70 14.82
CA PHE A 71 6.86 4.57 13.68
C PHE A 71 7.39 4.00 12.36
N PHE A 72 8.57 3.40 12.37
CA PHE A 72 9.13 2.72 11.20
C PHE A 72 8.26 1.53 10.79
N LEU A 73 7.80 0.73 11.76
CA LEU A 73 6.93 -0.41 11.54
C LEU A 73 5.58 0.03 10.94
N VAL A 74 4.99 1.11 11.43
CA VAL A 74 3.72 1.67 10.89
C VAL A 74 3.92 2.14 9.45
N GLY A 75 5.02 2.82 9.14
CA GLY A 75 5.34 3.21 7.76
C GLY A 75 5.46 2.01 6.83
N LEU A 76 6.16 0.96 7.26
CA LEU A 76 6.28 -0.28 6.51
C LEU A 76 4.93 -0.99 6.33
N ALA A 77 4.09 -0.99 7.37
CA ALA A 77 2.74 -1.57 7.34
C ALA A 77 1.78 -0.79 6.43
N ALA A 78 2.01 0.50 6.20
CA ALA A 78 1.23 1.30 5.24
C ALA A 78 1.74 1.11 3.80
N VAL A 79 3.04 1.20 3.58
CA VAL A 79 3.64 1.12 2.24
C VAL A 79 3.65 -0.32 1.70
N GLY A 80 3.98 -1.30 2.54
CA GLY A 80 4.10 -2.70 2.14
C GLY A 80 2.85 -3.25 1.43
N PRO A 81 1.67 -3.24 2.06
CA PRO A 81 0.44 -3.70 1.41
C PRO A 81 0.05 -2.87 0.18
N THR A 82 0.37 -1.56 0.15
CA THR A 82 0.11 -0.71 -1.04
C THR A 82 0.85 -1.21 -2.28
N VAL A 83 2.08 -1.68 -2.15
CA VAL A 83 2.88 -2.19 -3.28
C VAL A 83 2.66 -3.68 -3.55
N THR A 84 2.15 -4.42 -2.57
CA THR A 84 2.00 -5.89 -2.64
C THR A 84 1.19 -6.39 -3.84
N PRO A 85 0.03 -5.82 -4.22
CA PRO A 85 -0.71 -6.26 -5.41
C PRO A 85 0.13 -6.21 -6.67
N VAL A 86 0.88 -5.12 -6.88
CA VAL A 86 1.74 -4.94 -8.07
C VAL A 86 2.87 -5.97 -8.08
N LEU A 87 3.51 -6.21 -6.94
CA LEU A 87 4.59 -7.20 -6.82
C LEU A 87 4.11 -8.62 -7.08
N LEU A 88 2.93 -8.98 -6.57
CA LEU A 88 2.33 -10.30 -6.77
C LEU A 88 2.00 -10.55 -8.25
N VAL A 89 1.42 -9.56 -8.94
CA VAL A 89 1.12 -9.65 -10.36
C VAL A 89 2.41 -9.70 -11.17
N ALA A 90 3.38 -8.81 -10.94
CA ALA A 90 4.66 -8.83 -11.60
C ALA A 90 5.37 -10.19 -11.46
N ARG A 91 5.34 -10.75 -10.24
CA ARG A 91 5.94 -12.07 -9.96
C ARG A 91 5.21 -13.21 -10.68
N SER A 92 3.88 -13.18 -10.76
CA SER A 92 3.11 -14.23 -11.43
C SER A 92 3.37 -14.23 -12.93
N HIS A 93 3.35 -13.08 -13.58
CA HIS A 93 3.66 -12.95 -15.01
C HIS A 93 5.11 -13.32 -15.33
N ARG A 94 6.07 -12.92 -14.50
CA ARG A 94 7.49 -13.28 -14.70
C ARG A 94 7.74 -14.78 -14.61
N ARG A 95 7.00 -15.49 -13.75
CA ARG A 95 7.15 -16.94 -13.57
C ARG A 95 6.32 -17.78 -14.54
N GLY A 96 5.57 -17.14 -15.45
CA GLY A 96 4.67 -17.84 -16.36
C GLY A 96 3.58 -18.66 -15.64
N ILE A 97 3.23 -18.28 -14.38
CA ILE A 97 2.25 -19.03 -13.61
C ILE A 97 0.87 -18.63 -14.11
N SER A 98 0.15 -19.60 -14.69
CA SER A 98 -1.26 -19.41 -15.02
C SER A 98 -2.06 -19.19 -13.74
N ARG A 99 -2.84 -18.11 -13.71
CA ARG A 99 -3.75 -17.75 -12.62
C ARG A 99 -5.18 -17.83 -13.10
N ARG A 100 -6.13 -17.89 -12.15
CA ARG A 100 -7.55 -17.82 -12.49
C ARG A 100 -7.86 -16.48 -13.15
N ASP A 101 -8.86 -16.49 -14.04
CA ASP A 101 -9.35 -15.27 -14.68
C ASP A 101 -9.72 -14.22 -13.62
N GLY A 102 -9.35 -12.96 -13.90
CA GLY A 102 -9.61 -11.85 -13.01
C GLY A 102 -8.68 -11.77 -11.77
N TYR A 103 -7.58 -12.55 -11.70
CA TYR A 103 -6.61 -12.46 -10.60
C TYR A 103 -6.05 -11.05 -10.44
N ASP A 104 -5.61 -10.43 -11.53
CA ASP A 104 -5.04 -9.07 -11.51
C ASP A 104 -6.07 -8.04 -11.04
N ALA A 105 -7.32 -8.14 -11.58
CA ALA A 105 -8.41 -7.26 -11.19
C ALA A 105 -8.80 -7.42 -9.70
N ALA A 106 -8.82 -8.65 -9.19
CA ALA A 106 -9.14 -8.91 -7.78
C ALA A 106 -8.07 -8.33 -6.84
N LEU A 107 -6.79 -8.44 -7.21
CA LEU A 107 -5.71 -7.82 -6.44
C LEU A 107 -5.76 -6.30 -6.50
N ALA A 108 -6.10 -5.71 -7.65
CA ALA A 108 -6.28 -4.27 -7.78
C ALA A 108 -7.44 -3.77 -6.91
N ALA A 109 -8.60 -4.45 -6.95
CA ALA A 109 -9.75 -4.11 -6.12
C ALA A 109 -9.39 -4.17 -4.62
N ALA A 110 -8.73 -5.24 -4.18
CA ALA A 110 -8.25 -5.36 -2.80
C ALA A 110 -7.24 -4.26 -2.43
N GLY A 111 -6.37 -3.87 -3.37
CA GLY A 111 -5.45 -2.76 -3.19
C GLY A 111 -6.15 -1.40 -3.03
N TYR A 112 -7.19 -1.12 -3.83
CA TYR A 112 -8.01 0.08 -3.65
C TYR A 112 -8.75 0.08 -2.31
N LEU A 113 -9.30 -1.07 -1.91
CA LEU A 113 -9.93 -1.21 -0.58
C LEU A 113 -8.91 -0.99 0.55
N PHE A 114 -7.66 -1.42 0.36
CA PHE A 114 -6.60 -1.12 1.32
C PHE A 114 -6.31 0.38 1.40
N LEU A 115 -6.18 1.09 0.26
CA LEU A 115 -5.98 2.55 0.27
C LEU A 115 -7.15 3.28 0.95
N ALA A 116 -8.39 2.85 0.67
CA ALA A 116 -9.57 3.38 1.36
C ALA A 116 -9.52 3.10 2.86
N SER A 117 -9.07 1.90 3.27
CA SER A 117 -8.93 1.53 4.68
C SER A 117 -7.86 2.36 5.41
N LEU A 118 -6.75 2.71 4.74
CA LEU A 118 -5.76 3.65 5.30
C LEU A 118 -6.38 5.03 5.54
N TYR A 119 -7.17 5.53 4.59
CA TYR A 119 -7.87 6.80 4.75
C TYR A 119 -8.86 6.76 5.92
N LEU A 120 -9.70 5.71 6.02
CA LEU A 120 -10.63 5.55 7.13
C LEU A 120 -9.90 5.46 8.47
N GLY A 121 -8.80 4.73 8.53
CA GLY A 121 -7.95 4.67 9.71
C GLY A 121 -7.38 6.04 10.10
N ALA A 122 -6.90 6.81 9.13
CA ALA A 122 -6.39 8.16 9.37
C ALA A 122 -7.48 9.12 9.89
N VAL A 123 -8.68 9.05 9.31
CA VAL A 123 -9.83 9.85 9.78
C VAL A 123 -10.19 9.46 11.22
N THR A 124 -10.28 8.17 11.53
CA THR A 124 -10.60 7.69 12.89
C THR A 124 -9.54 8.10 13.91
N ALA A 125 -8.26 8.12 13.52
CA ALA A 125 -7.15 8.52 14.39
C ALA A 125 -6.97 10.05 14.49
N ALA A 126 -7.74 10.85 13.75
CA ALA A 126 -7.58 12.30 13.72
C ALA A 126 -7.72 12.93 15.13
N PRO A 127 -6.71 13.71 15.58
CA PRO A 127 -6.79 14.40 16.85
C PRO A 127 -7.91 15.44 16.84
N PRO A 128 -8.51 15.77 18.00
CA PRO A 128 -9.65 16.71 18.09
C PRO A 128 -9.39 18.07 17.41
N SER A 129 -8.14 18.54 17.43
CA SER A 129 -7.73 19.81 16.82
C SER A 129 -7.81 19.83 15.28
N LEU A 130 -7.84 18.66 14.64
CA LEU A 130 -7.93 18.51 13.18
C LEU A 130 -9.33 18.08 12.72
N ARG A 131 -10.27 17.86 13.64
CA ARG A 131 -11.64 17.47 13.31
C ARG A 131 -12.43 18.67 12.84
N SER A 132 -13.08 18.56 11.67
CA SER A 132 -13.97 19.61 11.18
C SER A 132 -15.38 19.42 11.75
N PRO A 133 -16.04 20.50 12.26
CA PRO A 133 -17.41 20.43 12.76
C PRO A 133 -18.45 20.19 11.66
N ALA A 134 -18.13 20.48 10.40
CA ALA A 134 -19.04 20.34 9.27
C ALA A 134 -18.88 19.01 8.53
N THR A 135 -18.74 17.92 9.26
CA THR A 135 -18.56 16.58 8.66
C THR A 135 -19.91 15.87 8.50
N GLY A 136 -20.03 15.09 7.43
CA GLY A 136 -21.20 14.22 7.22
C GLY A 136 -21.29 13.09 8.27
N PRO A 137 -22.45 12.41 8.37
CA PRO A 137 -22.72 11.43 9.42
C PRO A 137 -21.74 10.29 9.49
N VAL A 138 -21.17 9.87 8.35
CA VAL A 138 -20.16 8.80 8.29
C VAL A 138 -18.87 9.21 8.99
N VAL A 139 -18.39 10.42 8.71
CA VAL A 139 -17.14 10.93 9.33
C VAL A 139 -17.34 11.19 10.81
N ALA A 140 -18.51 11.69 11.21
CA ALA A 140 -18.88 11.86 12.61
C ALA A 140 -18.82 10.51 13.37
N ALA A 141 -19.43 9.46 12.81
CA ALA A 141 -19.37 8.12 13.39
C ALA A 141 -17.94 7.56 13.50
N LEU A 142 -17.05 7.89 12.54
CA LEU A 142 -15.63 7.49 12.62
C LEU A 142 -14.90 8.23 13.75
N TYR A 143 -15.25 9.50 14.02
CA TYR A 143 -14.65 10.27 15.11
C TYR A 143 -15.09 9.78 16.50
N ASP A 144 -16.26 9.12 16.60
CA ASP A 144 -16.76 8.55 17.84
C ASP A 144 -16.11 7.20 18.19
N LEU A 145 -15.41 6.58 17.23
CA LEU A 145 -14.69 5.35 17.49
C LEU A 145 -13.45 5.59 18.36
N PRO A 146 -13.10 4.64 19.24
CA PRO A 146 -11.86 4.72 20.00
C PRO A 146 -10.66 4.69 19.03
N SER A 147 -9.62 5.48 19.31
CA SER A 147 -8.45 5.61 18.41
C SER A 147 -7.78 4.27 18.06
N ILE A 148 -7.87 3.26 18.92
CA ILE A 148 -7.37 1.93 18.66
C ILE A 148 -8.10 1.25 17.47
N ALA A 149 -9.36 1.60 17.23
CA ALA A 149 -10.13 1.07 16.11
C ALA A 149 -9.56 1.50 14.75
N ALA A 150 -8.80 2.60 14.71
CA ALA A 150 -8.09 3.04 13.49
C ALA A 150 -7.18 1.96 12.89
N LEU A 151 -6.60 1.11 13.73
CA LEU A 151 -5.73 0.00 13.29
C LEU A 151 -6.51 -1.15 12.62
N ALA A 152 -7.78 -1.32 12.96
CA ALA A 152 -8.60 -2.40 12.39
C ALA A 152 -8.80 -2.22 10.88
N PHE A 153 -8.89 -0.98 10.39
CA PHE A 153 -9.09 -0.69 8.97
C PHE A 153 -7.93 -1.21 8.10
N PRO A 154 -6.66 -0.80 8.29
CA PRO A 154 -5.57 -1.27 7.45
C PRO A 154 -5.27 -2.76 7.65
N VAL A 155 -5.51 -3.31 8.83
CA VAL A 155 -5.39 -4.76 9.07
C VAL A 155 -6.42 -5.52 8.22
N THR A 156 -7.68 -5.10 8.21
CA THR A 156 -8.72 -5.69 7.36
C THR A 156 -8.39 -5.54 5.88
N GLY A 157 -7.96 -4.35 5.45
CA GLY A 157 -7.54 -4.10 4.07
C GLY A 157 -6.38 -5.01 3.63
N SER A 158 -5.39 -5.23 4.50
CA SER A 158 -4.27 -6.16 4.25
C SER A 158 -4.74 -7.60 4.16
N ALA A 159 -5.68 -8.00 5.02
CA ALA A 159 -6.29 -9.33 4.98
C ALA A 159 -7.06 -9.56 3.67
N LEU A 160 -7.73 -8.55 3.11
CA LEU A 160 -8.40 -8.62 1.82
C LEU A 160 -7.41 -8.86 0.67
N ILE A 161 -6.24 -8.21 0.66
CA ILE A 161 -5.18 -8.47 -0.34
C ILE A 161 -4.72 -9.93 -0.25
N TRP A 162 -4.48 -10.42 0.96
CA TRP A 162 -4.09 -11.81 1.20
C TRP A 162 -5.17 -12.79 0.75
N ALA A 163 -6.43 -12.52 1.08
CA ALA A 163 -7.58 -13.33 0.68
C ALA A 163 -7.74 -13.37 -0.86
N ALA A 164 -7.68 -12.20 -1.53
CA ALA A 164 -7.73 -12.11 -2.98
C ALA A 164 -6.63 -12.95 -3.64
N HIS A 165 -5.40 -12.87 -3.09
CA HIS A 165 -4.30 -13.69 -3.56
C HIS A 165 -4.55 -15.18 -3.37
N ARG A 166 -5.05 -15.61 -2.21
CA ARG A 166 -5.30 -17.02 -1.90
C ARG A 166 -6.43 -17.64 -2.73
N LEU A 167 -7.53 -16.90 -2.89
CA LEU A 167 -8.74 -17.40 -3.57
C LEU A 167 -8.59 -17.43 -5.10
N ARG A 168 -7.72 -16.60 -5.67
CA ARG A 168 -7.54 -16.48 -7.12
C ARG A 168 -6.21 -17.07 -7.65
N ARG A 169 -5.41 -17.63 -6.79
CA ARG A 169 -4.13 -18.22 -7.18
C ARG A 169 -4.26 -19.66 -7.72
#